data_a191feec79f3b2d37efa7d40bee70db4
#
_entry.id   a191feec79f3b2d37efa7d40bee70db4
#
_cell.length_a   1.000
_cell.length_b   1.000
_cell.length_c   1.000
_cell.angle_alpha   90.00
_cell.angle_beta   90.00
_cell.angle_gamma   90.00
#
_symmetry.space_group_name_H-M   'P 1'
#
loop_
_entity.id
_entity.type
_entity.pdbx_description
1 polymer ?
#
loop_
_entity_poly.entity_id
_entity_poly.type
_entity_poly.pdbx_seq_one_letter_code
_entity_poly.pdbx_strand_id
1 'polypeptide(L)'
;LLLQLILILLNAFFAATEIAVISLNEKKVKARADDGDKKAKKMLKMIEEPTRFLSTIQIGITLAGFLGSAFAADNFAERLSSFAVRAFNIPESRVGIINTAAVIVITLILSFFTLVLGELVPKRIAMKHKEKLAEHVCGTISGLAVVLRPIIWLLTVSTNGVLRLFGIDPHEKEEPVSEEDIVLMLDAGADEGSLNQNDIEYIKNVFKLDGMTAEDVMTPRRALVLIPQEATDEEILEIIETEGYSRIPVYADTTDNIVGILHTRDFLLRHTREDFKLADAMFQPTFVPETAHLDVLFKDMQKEHNHIVIVVNLSLIHISEPTRRVVIS
;
A
#
# COMPACT_ATOMS: atom_id res chain seq x y z
N LEU A 1 22.67 10.24 42.34
CA LEU A 1 21.69 9.20 42.11
C LEU A 1 20.35 9.74 41.56
N LEU A 2 19.71 10.72 42.24
CA LEU A 2 18.42 11.25 41.82
C LEU A 2 18.49 11.86 40.40
N LEU A 3 19.49 12.68 40.09
CA LEU A 3 19.67 13.27 38.78
C LEU A 3 19.85 12.21 37.69
N GLN A 4 20.64 11.18 37.97
CA GLN A 4 20.85 10.05 37.03
C GLN A 4 19.55 9.31 36.75
N LEU A 5 18.74 9.08 37.79
CA LEU A 5 17.42 8.44 37.60
C LEU A 5 16.50 9.32 36.73
N ILE A 6 16.48 10.65 36.97
CA ILE A 6 15.70 11.61 36.16
C ILE A 6 16.14 11.54 34.67
N LEU A 7 17.46 11.51 34.41
CA LEU A 7 17.99 11.46 33.06
C LEU A 7 17.61 10.13 32.34
N ILE A 8 17.67 9.00 33.07
CA ILE A 8 17.21 7.69 32.54
C ILE A 8 15.70 7.73 32.24
N LEU A 9 14.88 8.30 33.12
CA LEU A 9 13.44 8.42 32.90
C LEU A 9 13.10 9.37 31.74
N LEU A 10 13.88 10.44 31.58
CA LEU A 10 13.73 11.37 30.45
C LEU A 10 14.08 10.66 29.13
N ASN A 11 15.16 9.88 29.12
CA ASN A 11 15.51 9.05 27.97
C ASN A 11 14.40 8.03 27.64
N ALA A 12 13.87 7.36 28.67
CA ALA A 12 12.76 6.43 28.54
C ALA A 12 11.49 7.08 27.97
N PHE A 13 11.19 8.31 28.38
CA PHE A 13 10.07 9.08 27.86
C PHE A 13 10.24 9.36 26.35
N PHE A 14 11.41 9.84 25.93
CA PHE A 14 11.66 10.11 24.51
C PHE A 14 11.68 8.83 23.67
N ALA A 15 12.34 7.78 24.14
CA ALA A 15 12.41 6.48 23.44
C ALA A 15 11.04 5.82 23.30
N ALA A 16 10.19 5.88 24.32
CA ALA A 16 8.82 5.39 24.25
C ALA A 16 7.96 6.22 23.28
N THR A 17 8.15 7.54 23.28
CA THR A 17 7.41 8.47 22.39
C THR A 17 7.77 8.21 20.93
N GLU A 18 9.05 8.02 20.62
CA GLU A 18 9.53 7.70 19.27
C GLU A 18 8.76 6.52 18.68
N ILE A 19 8.80 5.38 19.38
CA ILE A 19 8.16 4.16 18.92
C ILE A 19 6.63 4.27 18.90
N ALA A 20 6.03 4.95 19.88
CA ALA A 20 4.58 5.13 19.92
C ALA A 20 4.07 5.83 18.66
N VAL A 21 4.75 6.91 18.21
CA VAL A 21 4.30 7.70 17.06
C VAL A 21 4.62 6.99 15.73
N ILE A 22 5.83 6.44 15.56
CA ILE A 22 6.22 5.72 14.34
C ILE A 22 5.31 4.50 14.09
N SER A 23 4.84 3.85 15.17
CA SER A 23 3.99 2.67 15.07
C SER A 23 2.50 2.99 14.88
N LEU A 24 2.08 4.26 14.79
CA LEU A 24 0.68 4.63 14.56
C LEU A 24 0.25 4.27 13.14
N ASN A 25 -1.02 3.89 13.02
CA ASN A 25 -1.65 3.73 11.71
C ASN A 25 -2.16 5.10 11.23
N GLU A 26 -1.51 5.66 10.21
CA GLU A 26 -1.83 6.97 9.66
C GLU A 26 -3.29 7.08 9.23
N LYS A 27 -3.82 6.08 8.50
CA LYS A 27 -5.22 6.07 8.02
C LYS A 27 -6.21 6.15 9.17
N LYS A 28 -5.94 5.43 10.27
CA LYS A 28 -6.80 5.44 11.47
C LYS A 28 -6.74 6.78 12.19
N VAL A 29 -5.55 7.37 12.31
CA VAL A 29 -5.35 8.69 12.93
C VAL A 29 -6.03 9.77 12.08
N LYS A 30 -5.89 9.71 10.77
CA LYS A 30 -6.52 10.64 9.82
C LYS A 30 -8.04 10.60 9.91
N ALA A 31 -8.65 9.43 9.89
CA ALA A 31 -10.11 9.29 10.06
C ALA A 31 -10.60 9.96 11.35
N ARG A 32 -9.93 9.73 12.50
CA ARG A 32 -10.27 10.40 13.77
C ARG A 32 -10.04 11.92 13.73
N ALA A 33 -9.02 12.39 13.00
CA ALA A 33 -8.76 13.82 12.85
C ALA A 33 -9.85 14.51 12.02
N ASP A 34 -10.36 13.85 10.99
CA ASP A 34 -11.46 14.31 10.14
C ASP A 34 -12.78 14.36 10.93
N ASP A 35 -13.00 13.43 11.86
CA ASP A 35 -14.12 13.42 12.81
C ASP A 35 -14.03 14.53 13.89
N GLY A 36 -12.98 15.35 13.87
CA GLY A 36 -12.83 16.53 14.72
C GLY A 36 -12.04 16.32 16.01
N ASP A 37 -11.44 15.14 16.24
CA ASP A 37 -10.59 14.87 17.42
C ASP A 37 -9.33 15.75 17.40
N LYS A 38 -9.24 16.68 18.38
CA LYS A 38 -8.10 17.62 18.49
C LYS A 38 -6.77 16.92 18.78
N LYS A 39 -6.78 15.78 19.48
CA LYS A 39 -5.55 15.01 19.75
C LYS A 39 -5.11 14.28 18.47
N ALA A 40 -6.04 13.68 17.75
CA ALA A 40 -5.76 13.04 16.48
C ALA A 40 -5.19 14.04 15.46
N LYS A 41 -5.67 15.28 15.39
CA LYS A 41 -5.09 16.34 14.54
C LYS A 41 -3.62 16.65 14.90
N LYS A 42 -3.27 16.67 16.20
CA LYS A 42 -1.88 16.85 16.62
C LYS A 42 -1.01 15.64 16.28
N MET A 43 -1.52 14.43 16.46
CA MET A 43 -0.81 13.19 16.08
C MET A 43 -0.61 13.12 14.57
N LEU A 44 -1.62 13.45 13.77
CA LEU A 44 -1.53 13.49 12.32
C LEU A 44 -0.41 14.45 11.85
N LYS A 45 -0.37 15.64 12.41
CA LYS A 45 0.71 16.60 12.09
C LYS A 45 2.12 16.08 12.42
N MET A 46 2.25 15.25 13.47
CA MET A 46 3.54 14.64 13.80
C MET A 46 3.93 13.55 12.81
N ILE A 47 2.94 12.82 12.27
CA ILE A 47 3.15 11.79 11.24
C ILE A 47 3.48 12.44 9.89
N GLU A 48 2.81 13.53 9.53
CA GLU A 48 3.03 14.28 8.29
C GLU A 48 4.35 15.06 8.26
N GLU A 49 4.89 15.46 9.45
CA GLU A 49 6.19 16.16 9.58
C GLU A 49 7.23 15.26 10.32
N PRO A 50 7.58 14.06 9.81
CA PRO A 50 8.37 13.08 10.55
C PRO A 50 9.77 13.59 10.89
N THR A 51 10.42 14.29 9.98
CA THR A 51 11.78 14.84 10.20
C THR A 51 11.82 15.78 11.42
N ARG A 52 10.83 16.66 11.56
CA ARG A 52 10.77 17.60 12.68
C ARG A 52 10.53 16.89 14.01
N PHE A 53 9.63 15.92 14.01
CA PHE A 53 9.30 15.13 15.18
C PHE A 53 10.49 14.27 15.62
N LEU A 54 11.08 13.49 14.71
CA LEU A 54 12.23 12.63 14.99
C LEU A 54 13.44 13.43 15.48
N SER A 55 13.76 14.56 14.84
CA SER A 55 14.85 15.44 15.29
C SER A 55 14.63 15.96 16.71
N THR A 56 13.38 16.34 17.07
CA THR A 56 13.07 16.80 18.42
C THR A 56 13.37 15.71 19.46
N ILE A 57 12.94 14.49 19.21
CA ILE A 57 13.16 13.35 20.10
C ILE A 57 14.64 12.99 20.17
N GLN A 58 15.31 12.92 19.01
CA GLN A 58 16.73 12.59 18.93
C GLN A 58 17.59 13.56 19.72
N ILE A 59 17.30 14.88 19.66
CA ILE A 59 17.96 15.88 20.49
C ILE A 59 17.76 15.56 21.98
N GLY A 60 16.53 15.22 22.37
CA GLY A 60 16.20 14.87 23.75
C GLY A 60 16.95 13.64 24.26
N ILE A 61 16.96 12.56 23.49
CA ILE A 61 17.68 11.32 23.81
C ILE A 61 19.18 11.58 23.93
N THR A 62 19.75 12.29 22.93
CA THR A 62 21.19 12.56 22.87
C THR A 62 21.65 13.43 24.06
N LEU A 63 20.89 14.50 24.35
CA LEU A 63 21.21 15.37 25.49
C LEU A 63 21.08 14.63 26.82
N ALA A 64 20.02 13.88 27.04
CA ALA A 64 19.84 13.09 28.25
C ALA A 64 20.97 12.05 28.43
N GLY A 65 21.37 11.39 27.34
CA GLY A 65 22.47 10.41 27.33
C GLY A 65 23.81 11.04 27.64
N PHE A 66 24.18 12.16 27.00
CA PHE A 66 25.45 12.83 27.26
C PHE A 66 25.52 13.42 28.65
N LEU A 67 24.46 14.09 29.13
CA LEU A 67 24.41 14.62 30.49
C LEU A 67 24.50 13.50 31.53
N GLY A 68 23.82 12.37 31.27
CA GLY A 68 23.87 11.18 32.12
C GLY A 68 25.28 10.59 32.19
N SER A 69 25.97 10.48 31.07
CA SER A 69 27.33 9.96 31.01
C SER A 69 28.36 10.90 31.70
N ALA A 70 28.28 12.20 31.43
CA ALA A 70 29.14 13.18 32.05
C ALA A 70 28.96 13.21 33.58
N PHE A 71 27.72 13.29 34.07
CA PHE A 71 27.42 13.25 35.49
C PHE A 71 27.90 11.95 36.16
N ALA A 72 27.81 10.84 35.45
CA ALA A 72 28.26 9.54 35.94
C ALA A 72 29.78 9.50 36.11
N ALA A 73 30.52 9.99 35.12
CA ALA A 73 31.98 10.02 35.18
C ALA A 73 32.49 10.82 36.40
N ASP A 74 31.91 12.03 36.63
CA ASP A 74 32.34 12.89 37.71
C ASP A 74 31.99 12.36 39.11
N ASN A 75 30.79 11.75 39.27
CA ASN A 75 30.31 11.45 40.62
C ASN A 75 30.52 9.98 41.04
N PHE A 76 30.44 9.04 40.12
CA PHE A 76 30.53 7.62 40.47
C PHE A 76 31.92 7.02 40.25
N ALA A 77 32.62 7.44 39.20
CA ALA A 77 33.94 6.92 38.92
C ALA A 77 34.97 7.33 39.98
N GLU A 78 34.90 8.61 40.44
CA GLU A 78 35.76 9.10 41.51
C GLU A 78 35.58 8.32 42.83
N ARG A 79 34.29 8.01 43.19
CA ARG A 79 33.99 7.22 44.38
C ARG A 79 34.51 5.79 44.27
N LEU A 80 34.31 5.17 43.08
CA LEU A 80 34.78 3.81 42.82
C LEU A 80 36.33 3.75 42.87
N SER A 81 36.99 4.68 42.23
CA SER A 81 38.44 4.81 42.23
C SER A 81 38.98 5.01 43.64
N SER A 82 38.43 5.95 44.42
CA SER A 82 38.83 6.19 45.81
C SER A 82 38.63 4.95 46.70
N PHE A 83 37.54 4.23 46.50
CA PHE A 83 37.31 2.96 47.22
C PHE A 83 38.36 1.91 46.83
N ALA A 84 38.63 1.71 45.55
CA ALA A 84 39.60 0.75 45.05
C ALA A 84 41.02 1.06 45.55
N VAL A 85 41.44 2.33 45.50
CA VAL A 85 42.75 2.76 46.01
C VAL A 85 42.90 2.45 47.52
N ARG A 86 41.88 2.75 48.32
CA ARG A 86 41.90 2.44 49.77
C ARG A 86 41.82 0.96 50.06
N ALA A 87 40.97 0.21 49.37
CA ALA A 87 40.76 -1.22 49.62
C ALA A 87 41.98 -2.11 49.26
N PHE A 88 42.71 -1.71 48.22
CA PHE A 88 43.85 -2.47 47.69
C PHE A 88 45.21 -1.83 47.98
N ASN A 89 45.30 -0.75 48.79
CA ASN A 89 46.50 -0.03 49.14
C ASN A 89 47.42 0.31 47.94
N ILE A 90 46.82 0.86 46.89
CA ILE A 90 47.50 1.08 45.61
C ILE A 90 48.47 2.25 45.69
N PRO A 91 49.72 2.10 45.19
CA PRO A 91 50.69 3.19 45.18
C PRO A 91 50.21 4.39 44.33
N GLU A 92 50.58 5.62 44.74
CA GLU A 92 50.19 6.86 44.05
C GLU A 92 50.52 6.88 42.56
N SER A 93 51.61 6.23 42.14
CA SER A 93 52.00 6.12 40.73
C SER A 93 51.01 5.40 39.85
N ARG A 94 50.06 4.63 40.39
CA ARG A 94 49.05 3.83 39.66
C ARG A 94 47.63 4.39 39.82
N VAL A 95 47.42 5.41 40.61
CA VAL A 95 46.09 6.00 40.85
C VAL A 95 45.44 6.50 39.54
N GLY A 96 46.20 7.05 38.61
CA GLY A 96 45.69 7.48 37.29
C GLY A 96 45.12 6.33 36.46
N ILE A 97 45.74 5.18 36.46
CA ILE A 97 45.28 3.96 35.74
C ILE A 97 43.99 3.47 36.38
N ILE A 98 43.91 3.46 37.70
CA ILE A 98 42.70 3.01 38.43
C ILE A 98 41.53 3.95 38.19
N ASN A 99 41.77 5.26 38.14
CA ASN A 99 40.77 6.26 37.80
C ASN A 99 40.18 5.99 36.39
N THR A 100 41.07 5.83 35.42
CA THR A 100 40.62 5.53 34.03
C THR A 100 39.82 4.22 33.97
N ALA A 101 40.29 3.16 34.63
CA ALA A 101 39.56 1.90 34.68
C ALA A 101 38.21 2.03 35.40
N ALA A 102 38.13 2.80 36.49
CA ALA A 102 36.87 3.06 37.20
C ALA A 102 35.88 3.84 36.33
N VAL A 103 36.33 4.84 35.56
CA VAL A 103 35.49 5.56 34.59
C VAL A 103 34.91 4.60 33.55
N ILE A 104 35.73 3.74 32.95
CA ILE A 104 35.29 2.77 31.96
C ILE A 104 34.24 1.80 32.55
N VAL A 105 34.53 1.21 33.73
CA VAL A 105 33.60 0.29 34.37
C VAL A 105 32.27 0.92 34.73
N ILE A 106 32.28 2.10 35.33
CA ILE A 106 31.06 2.86 35.68
C ILE A 106 30.28 3.23 34.42
N THR A 107 30.96 3.71 33.38
CA THR A 107 30.30 4.04 32.10
C THR A 107 29.63 2.82 31.49
N LEU A 108 30.28 1.66 31.47
CA LEU A 108 29.68 0.42 30.96
C LEU A 108 28.44 -0.01 31.76
N ILE A 109 28.53 0.01 33.11
CA ILE A 109 27.41 -0.34 33.98
C ILE A 109 26.23 0.61 33.75
N LEU A 110 26.48 1.89 33.74
CA LEU A 110 25.44 2.91 33.55
C LEU A 110 24.86 2.90 32.13
N SER A 111 25.71 2.67 31.12
CA SER A 111 25.24 2.48 29.74
C SER A 111 24.30 1.28 29.63
N PHE A 112 24.62 0.17 30.30
CA PHE A 112 23.73 -1.00 30.35
C PHE A 112 22.36 -0.64 30.95
N PHE A 113 22.34 0.01 32.13
CA PHE A 113 21.07 0.39 32.75
C PHE A 113 20.31 1.44 31.94
N THR A 114 21.01 2.41 31.38
CA THR A 114 20.38 3.42 30.51
C THR A 114 19.80 2.80 29.26
N LEU A 115 20.51 1.88 28.62
CA LEU A 115 20.01 1.16 27.45
C LEU A 115 18.78 0.30 27.78
N VAL A 116 18.85 -0.47 28.86
CA VAL A 116 17.74 -1.39 29.21
C VAL A 116 16.53 -0.62 29.72
N LEU A 117 16.72 0.25 30.73
CA LEU A 117 15.61 0.94 31.41
C LEU A 117 15.23 2.24 30.73
N GLY A 118 16.16 2.90 30.07
CA GLY A 118 15.94 4.18 29.37
C GLY A 118 15.57 4.04 27.91
N GLU A 119 15.71 2.84 27.31
CA GLU A 119 15.44 2.69 25.88
C GLU A 119 14.68 1.39 25.53
N LEU A 120 15.25 0.21 25.75
CA LEU A 120 14.69 -1.05 25.26
C LEU A 120 13.34 -1.42 25.90
N VAL A 121 13.24 -1.32 27.23
CA VAL A 121 12.00 -1.63 27.95
C VAL A 121 10.90 -0.63 27.62
N PRO A 122 11.14 0.71 27.65
CA PRO A 122 10.15 1.71 27.27
C PRO A 122 9.66 1.56 25.84
N LYS A 123 10.55 1.27 24.87
CA LYS A 123 10.17 1.01 23.49
C LYS A 123 9.21 -0.19 23.35
N ARG A 124 9.49 -1.30 24.05
CA ARG A 124 8.59 -2.47 24.03
C ARG A 124 7.23 -2.20 24.65
N ILE A 125 7.18 -1.44 25.75
CA ILE A 125 5.92 -1.03 26.37
C ILE A 125 5.13 -0.12 25.43
N ALA A 126 5.81 0.82 24.77
CA ALA A 126 5.22 1.76 23.83
C ALA A 126 4.59 1.06 22.61
N MET A 127 5.24 0.05 22.05
CA MET A 127 4.68 -0.76 20.96
C MET A 127 3.32 -1.38 21.32
N LYS A 128 3.16 -1.85 22.55
CA LYS A 128 1.92 -2.47 23.02
C LYS A 128 0.80 -1.45 23.27
N HIS A 129 1.14 -0.23 23.69
CA HIS A 129 0.17 0.81 24.07
C HIS A 129 0.28 2.09 23.24
N LYS A 130 0.69 1.98 21.98
CA LYS A 130 1.07 3.05 21.08
C LYS A 130 0.07 4.20 20.98
N GLU A 131 -1.21 3.92 20.78
CA GLU A 131 -2.24 4.95 20.61
C GLU A 131 -2.44 5.79 21.88
N LYS A 132 -2.60 5.14 23.04
CA LYS A 132 -2.79 5.84 24.32
C LYS A 132 -1.57 6.69 24.68
N LEU A 133 -0.38 6.15 24.46
CA LEU A 133 0.85 6.89 24.76
C LEU A 133 1.00 8.09 23.85
N ALA A 134 0.83 7.93 22.53
CA ALA A 134 0.89 9.02 21.56
C ALA A 134 -0.10 10.16 21.91
N GLU A 135 -1.33 9.83 22.30
CA GLU A 135 -2.33 10.83 22.73
C GLU A 135 -1.88 11.69 23.94
N HIS A 136 -1.13 11.09 24.86
CA HIS A 136 -0.67 11.81 26.06
C HIS A 136 0.55 12.68 25.77
N VAL A 137 1.47 12.19 24.89
CA VAL A 137 2.75 12.86 24.66
C VAL A 137 2.74 13.87 23.51
N CYS A 138 1.78 13.79 22.59
CA CYS A 138 1.74 14.64 21.39
C CYS A 138 1.75 16.14 21.73
N GLY A 139 1.07 16.56 22.80
CA GLY A 139 1.05 17.95 23.24
C GLY A 139 2.40 18.43 23.75
N THR A 140 3.06 17.63 24.59
CA THR A 140 4.37 17.94 25.17
C THR A 140 5.46 18.01 24.10
N ILE A 141 5.49 17.02 23.20
CA ILE A 141 6.49 16.99 22.11
C ILE A 141 6.27 18.14 21.11
N SER A 142 5.01 18.44 20.76
CA SER A 142 4.72 19.58 19.89
C SER A 142 5.18 20.90 20.50
N GLY A 143 5.01 21.09 21.82
CA GLY A 143 5.53 22.25 22.53
C GLY A 143 7.06 22.31 22.52
N LEU A 144 7.71 21.18 22.80
CA LEU A 144 9.17 21.08 22.79
C LEU A 144 9.76 21.35 21.39
N ALA A 145 9.11 20.86 20.33
CA ALA A 145 9.51 21.11 18.95
C ALA A 145 9.46 22.60 18.57
N VAL A 146 8.58 23.39 19.19
CA VAL A 146 8.55 24.86 19.01
C VAL A 146 9.77 25.51 19.66
N VAL A 147 10.10 25.11 20.88
CA VAL A 147 11.27 25.64 21.60
C VAL A 147 12.60 25.26 20.90
N LEU A 148 12.67 24.00 20.41
CA LEU A 148 13.87 23.49 19.73
C LEU A 148 13.95 23.88 18.25
N ARG A 149 12.99 24.64 17.74
CA ARG A 149 12.90 24.99 16.31
C ARG A 149 14.21 25.50 15.69
N PRO A 150 15.00 26.43 16.35
CA PRO A 150 16.25 26.91 15.76
C PRO A 150 17.29 25.78 15.64
N ILE A 151 17.35 24.88 16.61
CA ILE A 151 18.28 23.73 16.59
C ILE A 151 17.86 22.72 15.51
N ILE A 152 16.57 22.43 15.42
CA ILE A 152 16.03 21.52 14.39
C ILE A 152 16.32 22.07 13.00
N TRP A 153 16.12 23.38 12.79
CA TRP A 153 16.44 24.02 11.52
C TRP A 153 17.93 23.85 11.15
N LEU A 154 18.83 24.09 12.10
CA LEU A 154 20.27 23.93 11.88
C LEU A 154 20.62 22.48 11.51
N LEU A 155 20.06 21.50 12.22
CA LEU A 155 20.25 20.08 11.92
C LEU A 155 19.71 19.73 10.52
N THR A 156 18.52 20.19 10.18
CA THR A 156 17.90 19.93 8.86
C THR A 156 18.76 20.51 7.74
N VAL A 157 19.25 21.75 7.88
CA VAL A 157 20.13 22.37 6.87
C VAL A 157 21.43 21.58 6.72
N SER A 158 22.02 21.18 7.86
CA SER A 158 23.26 20.38 7.86
C SER A 158 23.06 19.02 7.19
N THR A 159 21.98 18.31 7.56
CA THR A 159 21.65 17.00 6.99
C THR A 159 21.38 17.09 5.49
N ASN A 160 20.57 18.08 5.06
CA ASN A 160 20.29 18.30 3.64
C ASN A 160 21.56 18.66 2.85
N GLY A 161 22.48 19.40 3.47
CA GLY A 161 23.79 19.70 2.88
C GLY A 161 24.62 18.44 2.64
N VAL A 162 24.66 17.54 3.62
CA VAL A 162 25.36 16.25 3.50
C VAL A 162 24.69 15.34 2.46
N LEU A 163 23.35 15.24 2.46
CA LEU A 163 22.61 14.43 1.49
C LEU A 163 22.89 14.85 0.05
N ARG A 164 22.93 16.18 -0.21
CA ARG A 164 23.29 16.71 -1.54
C ARG A 164 24.71 16.38 -1.96
N LEU A 165 25.65 16.29 -1.03
CA LEU A 165 27.03 15.82 -1.32
C LEU A 165 27.06 14.36 -1.81
N PHE A 166 26.09 13.52 -1.37
CA PHE A 166 25.90 12.14 -1.83
C PHE A 166 24.97 12.02 -3.05
N GLY A 167 24.52 13.14 -3.62
CA GLY A 167 23.65 13.16 -4.80
C GLY A 167 22.18 12.79 -4.52
N ILE A 168 21.76 12.81 -3.26
CA ILE A 168 20.37 12.49 -2.84
C ILE A 168 19.59 13.80 -2.76
N ASP A 169 18.44 13.88 -3.41
CA ASP A 169 17.52 15.02 -3.26
C ASP A 169 16.67 14.86 -1.99
N PRO A 170 16.85 15.75 -0.99
CA PRO A 170 16.06 15.68 0.26
C PRO A 170 14.55 15.89 0.09
N HIS A 171 14.10 16.31 -1.10
CA HIS A 171 12.70 16.60 -1.40
C HIS A 171 12.10 15.61 -2.39
N GLU A 172 12.82 14.54 -2.73
CA GLU A 172 12.29 13.46 -3.54
C GLU A 172 11.05 12.87 -2.85
N LYS A 173 9.93 12.88 -3.57
CA LYS A 173 8.68 12.32 -3.05
C LYS A 173 8.77 10.81 -3.13
N GLU A 174 8.24 10.13 -2.10
CA GLU A 174 8.02 8.69 -2.16
C GLU A 174 7.24 8.35 -3.43
N GLU A 175 7.66 7.31 -4.13
CA GLU A 175 6.95 6.82 -5.31
C GLU A 175 5.53 6.41 -4.88
N PRO A 176 4.52 6.73 -5.71
CA PRO A 176 3.16 6.30 -5.42
C PRO A 176 3.11 4.76 -5.38
N VAL A 177 2.30 4.22 -4.48
CA VAL A 177 2.09 2.77 -4.36
C VAL A 177 1.68 2.21 -5.71
N SER A 178 2.45 1.28 -6.24
CA SER A 178 2.19 0.61 -7.51
C SER A 178 1.17 -0.53 -7.35
N GLU A 179 0.64 -1.02 -8.47
CA GLU A 179 -0.23 -2.20 -8.45
C GLU A 179 0.52 -3.44 -7.95
N GLU A 180 1.80 -3.56 -8.30
CA GLU A 180 2.68 -4.63 -7.82
C GLU A 180 2.80 -4.62 -6.29
N ASP A 181 2.93 -3.43 -5.68
CA ASP A 181 2.99 -3.31 -4.21
C ASP A 181 1.69 -3.78 -3.56
N ILE A 182 0.54 -3.47 -4.19
CA ILE A 182 -0.77 -3.92 -3.71
C ILE A 182 -0.87 -5.45 -3.80
N VAL A 183 -0.42 -6.05 -4.91
CA VAL A 183 -0.41 -7.50 -5.10
C VAL A 183 0.48 -8.18 -4.06
N LEU A 184 1.68 -7.64 -3.78
CA LEU A 184 2.57 -8.15 -2.74
C LEU A 184 1.93 -8.08 -1.34
N MET A 185 1.21 -6.99 -1.03
CA MET A 185 0.47 -6.87 0.24
C MET A 185 -0.65 -7.90 0.35
N LEU A 186 -1.35 -8.21 -0.74
CA LEU A 186 -2.39 -9.24 -0.78
C LEU A 186 -1.80 -10.64 -0.55
N ASP A 187 -0.69 -10.95 -1.19
CA ASP A 187 0.01 -12.24 -1.01
C ASP A 187 0.50 -12.41 0.44
N ALA A 188 1.09 -11.36 1.03
CA ALA A 188 1.48 -11.37 2.44
C ALA A 188 0.27 -11.60 3.37
N GLY A 189 -0.89 -11.00 3.07
CA GLY A 189 -2.12 -11.22 3.82
C GLY A 189 -2.67 -12.65 3.70
N ALA A 190 -2.42 -13.32 2.57
CA ALA A 190 -2.75 -14.74 2.40
C ALA A 190 -1.88 -15.64 3.28
N ASP A 191 -0.57 -15.40 3.26
CA ASP A 191 0.41 -16.18 4.03
C ASP A 191 0.16 -16.09 5.55
N GLU A 192 -0.30 -14.93 6.02
CA GLU A 192 -0.72 -14.72 7.41
C GLU A 192 -2.11 -15.29 7.72
N GLY A 193 -2.85 -15.79 6.73
CA GLY A 193 -4.20 -16.32 6.89
C GLY A 193 -5.27 -15.25 7.19
N SER A 194 -4.96 -13.98 6.97
CA SER A 194 -5.88 -12.85 7.18
C SER A 194 -6.82 -12.60 5.99
N LEU A 195 -6.46 -13.10 4.80
CA LEU A 195 -7.23 -13.00 3.56
C LEU A 195 -7.45 -14.38 2.95
N ASN A 196 -8.61 -14.56 2.29
CA ASN A 196 -8.94 -15.78 1.56
C ASN A 196 -8.23 -15.77 0.19
N GLN A 197 -7.65 -16.89 -0.21
CA GLN A 197 -6.98 -17.02 -1.52
C GLN A 197 -7.91 -16.73 -2.70
N ASN A 198 -9.18 -17.12 -2.62
CA ASN A 198 -10.15 -16.81 -3.68
C ASN A 198 -10.35 -15.30 -3.86
N ASP A 199 -10.43 -14.55 -2.75
CA ASP A 199 -10.62 -13.09 -2.79
C ASP A 199 -9.41 -12.40 -3.43
N ILE A 200 -8.20 -12.91 -3.15
CA ILE A 200 -6.96 -12.41 -3.74
C ILE A 200 -6.92 -12.67 -5.25
N GLU A 201 -7.33 -13.86 -5.68
CA GLU A 201 -7.39 -14.21 -7.10
C GLU A 201 -8.38 -13.30 -7.85
N TYR A 202 -9.54 -12.99 -7.27
CA TYR A 202 -10.49 -12.03 -7.85
C TYR A 202 -9.87 -10.64 -8.02
N ILE A 203 -9.15 -10.13 -7.00
CA ILE A 203 -8.51 -8.80 -7.08
C ILE A 203 -7.41 -8.81 -8.14
N LYS A 204 -6.57 -9.85 -8.20
CA LYS A 204 -5.53 -10.00 -9.24
C LYS A 204 -6.12 -10.05 -10.65
N ASN A 205 -7.28 -10.71 -10.81
CA ASN A 205 -7.96 -10.77 -12.10
C ASN A 205 -8.54 -9.40 -12.50
N VAL A 206 -8.98 -8.57 -11.54
CA VAL A 206 -9.41 -7.20 -11.81
C VAL A 206 -8.24 -6.34 -12.33
N PHE A 207 -7.05 -6.45 -11.73
CA PHE A 207 -5.87 -5.73 -12.23
C PHE A 207 -5.45 -6.20 -13.63
N LYS A 208 -5.53 -7.50 -13.91
CA LYS A 208 -5.25 -8.02 -15.27
C LYS A 208 -6.20 -7.46 -16.31
N LEU A 209 -7.46 -7.21 -15.94
CA LEU A 209 -8.49 -6.71 -16.85
C LEU A 209 -8.15 -5.33 -17.41
N ASP A 210 -7.48 -4.48 -16.62
CA ASP A 210 -7.13 -3.10 -17.00
C ASP A 210 -6.14 -3.05 -18.19
N GLY A 211 -5.27 -4.05 -18.31
CA GLY A 211 -4.30 -4.14 -19.40
C GLY A 211 -4.77 -4.93 -20.64
N MET A 212 -5.99 -5.52 -20.62
CA MET A 212 -6.48 -6.37 -21.70
C MET A 212 -7.33 -5.60 -22.71
N THR A 213 -7.29 -6.09 -23.96
CA THR A 213 -8.13 -5.58 -25.05
C THR A 213 -9.18 -6.62 -25.47
N ALA A 214 -10.13 -6.20 -26.31
CA ALA A 214 -11.15 -7.09 -26.86
C ALA A 214 -10.51 -8.26 -27.62
N GLU A 215 -9.35 -8.06 -28.26
CA GLU A 215 -8.60 -9.11 -28.97
C GLU A 215 -8.16 -10.26 -28.04
N ASP A 216 -7.77 -9.94 -26.80
CA ASP A 216 -7.23 -10.92 -25.85
C ASP A 216 -8.27 -11.95 -25.38
N VAL A 217 -9.57 -11.57 -25.40
CA VAL A 217 -10.66 -12.41 -24.87
C VAL A 217 -11.70 -12.83 -25.91
N MET A 218 -11.63 -12.28 -27.13
CA MET A 218 -12.61 -12.58 -28.17
C MET A 218 -12.56 -14.05 -28.63
N THR A 219 -13.69 -14.60 -28.98
CA THR A 219 -13.77 -15.89 -29.67
C THR A 219 -13.31 -15.70 -31.13
N PRO A 220 -12.29 -16.45 -31.59
CA PRO A 220 -11.82 -16.35 -32.96
C PRO A 220 -12.88 -16.74 -33.96
N ARG A 221 -12.93 -16.10 -35.14
CA ARG A 221 -13.89 -16.35 -36.21
C ARG A 221 -14.10 -17.84 -36.54
N ARG A 222 -13.03 -18.64 -36.51
CA ARG A 222 -13.07 -20.07 -36.85
C ARG A 222 -13.85 -20.91 -35.84
N ALA A 223 -14.03 -20.40 -34.64
CA ALA A 223 -14.73 -21.08 -33.55
C ALA A 223 -16.16 -20.52 -33.33
N LEU A 224 -16.59 -19.58 -34.18
CA LEU A 224 -17.92 -18.98 -34.06
C LEU A 224 -19.00 -19.89 -34.66
N VAL A 225 -20.09 -20.03 -33.93
CA VAL A 225 -21.33 -20.55 -34.44
C VAL A 225 -22.14 -19.39 -35.04
N LEU A 226 -22.46 -19.48 -36.29
CA LEU A 226 -23.13 -18.43 -37.09
C LEU A 226 -24.34 -19.03 -37.81
N ILE A 227 -25.36 -18.24 -38.00
CA ILE A 227 -26.57 -18.63 -38.75
C ILE A 227 -26.64 -17.82 -40.05
N PRO A 228 -26.80 -18.41 -41.25
CA PRO A 228 -27.07 -17.66 -42.46
C PRO A 228 -28.47 -17.04 -42.39
N GLN A 229 -28.61 -15.79 -42.88
CA GLN A 229 -29.89 -15.07 -42.88
C GLN A 229 -31.01 -15.84 -43.65
N GLU A 230 -30.63 -16.65 -44.60
CA GLU A 230 -31.52 -17.46 -45.45
C GLU A 230 -31.76 -18.86 -44.87
N ALA A 231 -31.27 -19.19 -43.67
CA ALA A 231 -31.46 -20.49 -43.03
C ALA A 231 -32.96 -20.78 -42.80
N THR A 232 -33.32 -22.02 -42.99
CA THR A 232 -34.68 -22.51 -42.69
C THR A 232 -34.86 -22.66 -41.18
N ASP A 233 -36.12 -22.66 -40.72
CA ASP A 233 -36.43 -22.83 -39.29
C ASP A 233 -35.88 -24.16 -38.75
N GLU A 234 -35.90 -25.24 -39.58
CA GLU A 234 -35.34 -26.54 -39.22
C GLU A 234 -33.84 -26.51 -39.01
N GLU A 235 -33.10 -25.82 -39.89
CA GLU A 235 -31.64 -25.65 -39.75
C GLU A 235 -31.29 -24.83 -38.50
N ILE A 236 -32.05 -23.77 -38.20
CA ILE A 236 -31.87 -22.96 -37.03
C ILE A 236 -32.11 -23.76 -35.73
N LEU A 237 -33.19 -24.59 -35.72
CA LEU A 237 -33.50 -25.46 -34.60
C LEU A 237 -32.39 -26.48 -34.35
N GLU A 238 -31.84 -27.09 -35.40
CA GLU A 238 -30.72 -28.03 -35.29
C GLU A 238 -29.48 -27.38 -34.69
N ILE A 239 -29.15 -26.16 -35.11
CA ILE A 239 -28.02 -25.40 -34.55
C ILE A 239 -28.27 -25.06 -33.07
N ILE A 240 -29.49 -24.62 -32.72
CA ILE A 240 -29.82 -24.30 -31.33
C ILE A 240 -29.75 -25.54 -30.43
N GLU A 241 -30.25 -26.67 -30.90
CA GLU A 241 -30.28 -27.94 -30.16
C GLU A 241 -28.86 -28.50 -29.97
N THR A 242 -28.02 -28.41 -31.00
CA THR A 242 -26.64 -28.93 -30.96
C THR A 242 -25.70 -28.06 -30.15
N GLU A 243 -25.77 -26.77 -30.34
CA GLU A 243 -24.78 -25.81 -29.77
C GLU A 243 -25.21 -25.19 -28.45
N GLY A 244 -26.52 -25.06 -28.21
CA GLY A 244 -27.06 -24.59 -26.92
C GLY A 244 -26.87 -23.11 -26.62
N TYR A 245 -26.41 -22.27 -27.55
CA TYR A 245 -26.15 -20.84 -27.31
C TYR A 245 -27.44 -20.04 -27.23
N SER A 246 -27.49 -19.09 -26.30
CA SER A 246 -28.64 -18.18 -26.13
C SER A 246 -28.68 -17.03 -27.15
N ARG A 247 -27.53 -16.68 -27.74
CA ARG A 247 -27.37 -15.61 -28.73
C ARG A 247 -26.42 -16.07 -29.82
N ILE A 248 -26.89 -16.03 -31.06
CA ILE A 248 -26.12 -16.50 -32.21
C ILE A 248 -26.08 -15.40 -33.25
N PRO A 249 -24.92 -14.95 -33.73
CA PRO A 249 -24.84 -13.95 -34.78
C PRO A 249 -25.37 -14.49 -36.11
N VAL A 250 -26.11 -13.66 -36.84
CA VAL A 250 -26.69 -13.94 -38.14
C VAL A 250 -25.93 -13.14 -39.18
N TYR A 251 -25.52 -13.80 -40.26
CA TYR A 251 -24.80 -13.19 -41.36
C TYR A 251 -25.57 -13.23 -42.69
N ALA A 252 -25.29 -12.25 -43.56
CA ALA A 252 -25.80 -12.23 -44.94
C ALA A 252 -24.61 -12.34 -45.90
N ASP A 253 -24.78 -13.08 -46.99
CA ASP A 253 -23.83 -13.33 -48.06
C ASP A 253 -22.52 -13.98 -47.60
N THR A 254 -21.79 -13.30 -46.73
CA THR A 254 -20.51 -13.76 -46.17
C THR A 254 -20.52 -13.73 -44.65
N THR A 255 -19.74 -14.63 -44.01
CA THR A 255 -19.63 -14.70 -42.55
C THR A 255 -18.99 -13.42 -41.92
N ASP A 256 -18.51 -12.49 -42.76
CA ASP A 256 -18.01 -11.20 -42.31
C ASP A 256 -19.11 -10.14 -42.24
N ASN A 257 -20.24 -10.35 -42.89
CA ASN A 257 -21.36 -9.45 -42.92
C ASN A 257 -22.42 -9.82 -41.87
N ILE A 258 -22.17 -9.51 -40.62
CA ILE A 258 -23.12 -9.76 -39.53
C ILE A 258 -24.25 -8.73 -39.57
N VAL A 259 -25.46 -9.19 -39.81
CA VAL A 259 -26.66 -8.35 -39.96
C VAL A 259 -27.52 -8.30 -38.69
N GLY A 260 -27.32 -9.22 -37.75
CA GLY A 260 -28.08 -9.27 -36.51
C GLY A 260 -27.55 -10.33 -35.54
N ILE A 261 -28.14 -10.37 -34.37
CA ILE A 261 -27.88 -11.39 -33.35
C ILE A 261 -29.22 -12.01 -33.01
N LEU A 262 -29.36 -13.33 -33.27
CA LEU A 262 -30.55 -14.09 -32.96
C LEU A 262 -30.62 -14.32 -31.44
N HIS A 263 -31.76 -14.03 -30.83
CA HIS A 263 -32.10 -14.44 -29.49
C HIS A 263 -32.86 -15.78 -29.55
N THR A 264 -32.18 -16.89 -29.21
CA THR A 264 -32.74 -18.24 -29.40
C THR A 264 -34.06 -18.46 -28.68
N ARG A 265 -34.23 -17.87 -27.48
CA ARG A 265 -35.49 -17.93 -26.74
C ARG A 265 -36.65 -17.27 -27.52
N ASP A 266 -36.43 -16.11 -28.12
CA ASP A 266 -37.48 -15.38 -28.85
C ASP A 266 -37.82 -16.10 -30.13
N PHE A 267 -36.81 -16.70 -30.80
CA PHE A 267 -37.03 -17.61 -31.93
C PHE A 267 -37.91 -18.79 -31.55
N LEU A 268 -37.52 -19.56 -30.52
CA LEU A 268 -38.26 -20.75 -30.08
C LEU A 268 -39.73 -20.46 -29.68
N LEU A 269 -40.00 -19.23 -29.18
CA LEU A 269 -41.36 -18.83 -28.80
C LEU A 269 -42.22 -18.34 -29.96
N ARG A 270 -41.64 -17.98 -31.11
CA ARG A 270 -42.32 -17.28 -32.18
C ARG A 270 -42.27 -17.97 -33.55
N HIS A 271 -41.31 -18.86 -33.82
CA HIS A 271 -41.10 -19.48 -35.14
C HIS A 271 -42.32 -20.21 -35.70
N THR A 272 -43.20 -20.72 -34.85
CA THR A 272 -44.43 -21.40 -35.28
C THR A 272 -45.60 -20.49 -35.70
N ARG A 273 -45.43 -19.15 -35.64
CA ARG A 273 -46.46 -18.17 -36.03
C ARG A 273 -46.45 -17.98 -37.55
N GLU A 274 -47.61 -17.91 -38.19
CA GLU A 274 -47.75 -17.73 -39.64
C GLU A 274 -47.07 -16.46 -40.19
N ASP A 275 -46.99 -15.38 -39.37
CA ASP A 275 -46.40 -14.09 -39.76
C ASP A 275 -44.96 -13.93 -39.28
N PHE A 276 -44.30 -14.93 -38.72
CA PHE A 276 -42.96 -14.83 -38.15
C PHE A 276 -41.90 -14.62 -39.24
N LYS A 277 -41.01 -13.66 -38.97
CA LYS A 277 -39.78 -13.44 -39.73
C LYS A 277 -38.58 -13.54 -38.81
N LEU A 278 -37.48 -14.13 -39.27
CA LEU A 278 -36.26 -14.27 -38.48
C LEU A 278 -35.82 -12.93 -37.86
N ALA A 279 -36.02 -11.82 -38.61
CA ALA A 279 -35.72 -10.46 -38.12
C ALA A 279 -36.48 -10.06 -36.84
N ASP A 280 -37.66 -10.67 -36.55
CA ASP A 280 -38.45 -10.37 -35.35
C ASP A 280 -37.86 -10.97 -34.06
N ALA A 281 -36.93 -11.91 -34.18
CA ALA A 281 -36.19 -12.54 -33.09
C ALA A 281 -34.72 -12.06 -33.04
N MET A 282 -34.36 -11.11 -33.88
CA MET A 282 -33.01 -10.55 -33.96
C MET A 282 -32.96 -9.16 -33.34
N PHE A 283 -31.80 -8.83 -32.78
CA PHE A 283 -31.45 -7.46 -32.37
C PHE A 283 -30.18 -6.98 -33.08
N GLN A 284 -29.99 -5.65 -33.09
CA GLN A 284 -28.87 -5.02 -33.80
C GLN A 284 -27.53 -5.37 -33.15
N PRO A 285 -26.50 -5.74 -33.92
CA PRO A 285 -25.17 -6.02 -33.38
C PRO A 285 -24.48 -4.72 -33.01
N THR A 286 -23.80 -4.71 -31.86
CA THR A 286 -22.89 -3.66 -31.47
C THR A 286 -21.47 -4.03 -31.92
N PHE A 287 -20.81 -3.13 -32.66
CA PHE A 287 -19.47 -3.34 -33.18
C PHE A 287 -18.45 -2.57 -32.35
N VAL A 288 -17.33 -3.24 -31.99
CA VAL A 288 -16.22 -2.65 -31.24
C VAL A 288 -14.88 -2.97 -31.91
N PRO A 289 -13.88 -2.08 -31.86
CA PRO A 289 -12.56 -2.39 -32.38
C PRO A 289 -11.82 -3.43 -31.52
N GLU A 290 -10.93 -4.20 -32.10
CA GLU A 290 -10.09 -5.18 -31.41
C GLU A 290 -9.20 -4.55 -30.33
N THR A 291 -8.85 -3.28 -30.48
CA THR A 291 -8.07 -2.48 -29.54
C THR A 291 -8.91 -1.87 -28.40
N ALA A 292 -10.20 -2.14 -28.34
CA ALA A 292 -11.06 -1.64 -27.25
C ALA A 292 -10.59 -2.19 -25.91
N HIS A 293 -10.34 -1.32 -24.93
CA HIS A 293 -9.97 -1.75 -23.58
C HIS A 293 -11.12 -2.47 -22.90
N LEU A 294 -10.79 -3.61 -22.30
CA LEU A 294 -11.79 -4.54 -21.79
C LEU A 294 -12.57 -3.99 -20.59
N ASP A 295 -11.93 -3.18 -19.73
CA ASP A 295 -12.56 -2.52 -18.59
C ASP A 295 -13.65 -1.53 -19.01
N VAL A 296 -13.43 -0.78 -20.10
CA VAL A 296 -14.40 0.15 -20.68
C VAL A 296 -15.50 -0.61 -21.36
N LEU A 297 -15.12 -1.60 -22.20
CA LEU A 297 -16.06 -2.44 -22.93
C LEU A 297 -17.04 -3.14 -21.98
N PHE A 298 -16.54 -3.70 -20.88
CA PHE A 298 -17.37 -4.39 -19.89
C PHE A 298 -18.38 -3.44 -19.23
N LYS A 299 -17.96 -2.21 -18.89
CA LYS A 299 -18.84 -1.17 -18.32
C LYS A 299 -19.94 -0.77 -19.30
N ASP A 300 -19.59 -0.60 -20.58
CA ASP A 300 -20.55 -0.24 -21.61
C ASP A 300 -21.55 -1.38 -21.87
N MET A 301 -21.08 -2.63 -21.99
CA MET A 301 -21.93 -3.80 -22.12
C MET A 301 -22.88 -3.95 -20.94
N GLN A 302 -22.42 -3.73 -19.70
CA GLN A 302 -23.26 -3.77 -18.50
C GLN A 302 -24.32 -2.67 -18.50
N LYS A 303 -23.96 -1.44 -18.87
CA LYS A 303 -24.87 -0.30 -18.92
C LYS A 303 -25.97 -0.46 -19.96
N GLU A 304 -25.63 -1.02 -21.12
CA GLU A 304 -26.54 -1.25 -22.23
C GLU A 304 -27.30 -2.57 -22.14
N HIS A 305 -27.05 -3.36 -21.08
CA HIS A 305 -27.54 -4.73 -20.92
C HIS A 305 -27.23 -5.62 -22.14
N ASN A 306 -26.12 -5.32 -22.80
CA ASN A 306 -25.65 -6.08 -23.95
C ASN A 306 -24.73 -7.22 -23.48
N HIS A 307 -25.02 -8.44 -23.93
CA HIS A 307 -24.28 -9.63 -23.53
C HIS A 307 -23.36 -10.18 -24.63
N ILE A 308 -23.36 -9.55 -25.81
CA ILE A 308 -22.55 -9.94 -26.95
C ILE A 308 -22.21 -8.73 -27.80
N VAL A 309 -20.95 -8.61 -28.18
CA VAL A 309 -20.46 -7.58 -29.10
C VAL A 309 -19.67 -8.22 -30.22
N ILE A 310 -19.68 -7.59 -31.39
CA ILE A 310 -18.92 -8.03 -32.56
C ILE A 310 -17.62 -7.22 -32.63
N VAL A 311 -16.50 -7.91 -32.51
CA VAL A 311 -15.17 -7.29 -32.60
C VAL A 311 -14.76 -7.19 -34.06
N VAL A 312 -14.33 -5.99 -34.49
CA VAL A 312 -13.89 -5.72 -35.85
C VAL A 312 -12.45 -5.24 -35.89
N ASN A 313 -11.70 -5.71 -36.87
CA ASN A 313 -10.36 -5.22 -37.13
C ASN A 313 -10.43 -4.01 -38.05
N LEU A 314 -10.12 -2.81 -37.53
CA LEU A 314 -10.17 -1.56 -38.28
C LEU A 314 -8.94 -1.34 -39.20
N SER A 315 -7.87 -2.08 -39.03
CA SER A 315 -6.65 -1.94 -39.83
C SER A 315 -6.80 -2.42 -41.28
N LEU A 316 -7.87 -3.18 -41.56
CA LEU A 316 -8.20 -3.70 -42.90
C LEU A 316 -9.12 -2.81 -43.74
N ILE A 317 -9.46 -1.61 -43.27
CA ILE A 317 -10.36 -0.68 -43.97
C ILE A 317 -9.78 -0.20 -45.33
N HIS A 318 -8.50 -0.38 -45.58
CA HIS A 318 -7.86 0.06 -46.84
C HIS A 318 -7.74 -1.03 -47.93
N ILE A 319 -8.03 -2.31 -47.61
CA ILE A 319 -7.98 -3.41 -48.61
C ILE A 319 -9.12 -4.37 -48.31
N SER A 320 -10.28 -4.16 -48.95
CA SER A 320 -11.43 -5.11 -49.04
C SER A 320 -11.86 -5.83 -47.76
N GLU A 321 -13.01 -5.43 -47.23
CA GLU A 321 -13.84 -6.05 -46.18
C GLU A 321 -13.22 -6.33 -44.80
N PRO A 322 -13.74 -5.72 -43.71
CA PRO A 322 -13.23 -5.92 -42.36
C PRO A 322 -13.49 -7.35 -41.89
N THR A 323 -12.42 -8.03 -41.50
CA THR A 323 -12.54 -9.34 -40.82
C THR A 323 -13.14 -9.11 -39.44
N ARG A 324 -14.37 -9.58 -39.24
CA ARG A 324 -15.10 -9.42 -37.97
C ARG A 324 -14.82 -10.61 -37.04
N ARG A 325 -14.70 -10.33 -35.75
CA ARG A 325 -14.52 -11.33 -34.70
C ARG A 325 -15.55 -11.06 -33.60
N VAL A 326 -15.96 -12.07 -32.85
CA VAL A 326 -17.02 -11.93 -31.84
C VAL A 326 -16.47 -12.13 -30.44
N VAL A 327 -16.85 -11.25 -29.52
CA VAL A 327 -16.63 -11.43 -28.09
C VAL A 327 -17.94 -11.90 -27.46
N ILE A 328 -17.87 -12.99 -26.71
CA ILE A 328 -19.02 -13.52 -25.96
C ILE A 328 -18.66 -13.39 -24.48
N SER A 329 -19.56 -12.82 -23.69
CA SER A 329 -19.42 -12.68 -22.24
C SER A 329 -19.99 -13.90 -21.51
#